data_897079745fcc7fc79ebc4464e4ffb9fe
#
_entry.id   897079745fcc7fc79ebc4464e4ffb9fe
#
_cell.length_a   1.000
_cell.length_b   1.000
_cell.length_c   1.000
_cell.angle_alpha   90.00
_cell.angle_beta   90.00
_cell.angle_gamma   90.00
#
_symmetry.space_group_name_H-M   'P 1'
#
loop_
_entity.id
_entity.type
_entity.pdbx_description
1 polymer ?
#
loop_
_entity_poly.entity_id
_entity_poly.type
_entity_poly.pdbx_seq_one_letter_code
_entity_poly.pdbx_strand_id
1 'polypeptide(L)'
;MMCIKMKTIIPDTSAVIEGAISKIIAEEDLDYPEIIVPEAVVCELEHQANANRNEGINGLKELQKLQEAQDNGELAITFKGKRPTNYDIKYAKSGEIDSLIRDLARSEFGTLVTNDKVQAETAKAQGISVYYFKQEYKHKELSIEKLFDDDTMSVHLKENVVPMAKKGKPGHVEFVKIGDKPYTYSDILTEKTLIRYLSPEEQAEIENK
;
A
#
# COMPACT_ATOMS: atom_id res chain seq x y z
N MET A 1 10.71 18.32 -21.35
CA MET A 1 10.39 17.17 -20.48
C MET A 1 10.70 15.93 -21.29
N MET A 2 11.78 15.20 -20.97
CA MET A 2 12.12 13.97 -21.69
C MET A 2 11.11 12.91 -21.27
N CYS A 3 10.27 12.48 -22.19
CA CYS A 3 9.36 11.34 -22.00
C CYS A 3 10.25 10.09 -21.84
N ILE A 4 10.41 9.59 -20.63
CA ILE A 4 11.08 8.31 -20.39
C ILE A 4 10.11 7.27 -20.92
N LYS A 5 10.37 6.73 -22.13
CA LYS A 5 9.64 5.56 -22.63
C LYS A 5 10.01 4.39 -21.71
N MET A 6 9.18 4.14 -20.71
CA MET A 6 9.27 2.93 -19.89
C MET A 6 8.88 1.74 -20.77
N LYS A 7 9.90 1.01 -21.26
CA LYS A 7 9.67 -0.19 -22.05
C LYS A 7 9.56 -1.43 -21.16
N THR A 8 10.40 -1.50 -20.13
CA THR A 8 10.45 -2.61 -19.17
C THR A 8 10.22 -2.06 -17.77
N ILE A 9 9.21 -2.55 -17.09
CA ILE A 9 8.77 -2.13 -15.76
C ILE A 9 9.07 -3.24 -14.77
N ILE A 10 9.74 -2.88 -13.67
CA ILE A 10 10.03 -3.78 -12.55
C ILE A 10 9.30 -3.22 -11.32
N PRO A 11 8.14 -3.78 -10.96
CA PRO A 11 7.41 -3.32 -9.79
C PRO A 11 8.07 -3.81 -8.50
N ASP A 12 8.06 -2.97 -7.46
CA ASP A 12 8.27 -3.45 -6.10
C ASP A 12 6.95 -3.94 -5.49
N THR A 13 7.01 -4.48 -4.27
CA THR A 13 5.84 -4.99 -3.55
C THR A 13 4.78 -3.91 -3.35
N SER A 14 5.20 -2.68 -3.02
CA SER A 14 4.29 -1.55 -2.79
C SER A 14 3.55 -1.16 -4.07
N ALA A 15 4.23 -1.14 -5.20
CA ALA A 15 3.65 -0.82 -6.49
C ALA A 15 2.56 -1.81 -6.91
N VAL A 16 2.77 -3.10 -6.62
CA VAL A 16 1.78 -4.15 -6.90
C VAL A 16 0.58 -4.05 -5.96
N ILE A 17 0.81 -3.88 -4.65
CA ILE A 17 -0.27 -3.76 -3.66
C ILE A 17 -1.20 -2.58 -3.96
N GLU A 18 -0.62 -1.45 -4.39
CA GLU A 18 -1.35 -0.21 -4.71
C GLU A 18 -2.05 -0.23 -6.07
N GLY A 19 -1.83 -1.27 -6.89
CA GLY A 19 -2.32 -1.33 -8.26
C GLY A 19 -1.73 -0.21 -9.13
N ALA A 20 -0.51 0.24 -8.82
CA ALA A 20 0.12 1.36 -9.51
C ALA A 20 0.47 0.99 -10.95
N ILE A 21 0.78 -0.26 -11.23
CA ILE A 21 1.19 -0.69 -12.57
C ILE A 21 0.06 -0.52 -13.58
N SER A 22 -1.14 -1.01 -13.26
CA SER A 22 -2.33 -0.83 -14.12
C SER A 22 -2.65 0.65 -14.35
N LYS A 23 -2.47 1.51 -13.33
CA LYS A 23 -2.68 2.96 -13.46
C LYS A 23 -1.63 3.62 -14.36
N ILE A 24 -0.36 3.31 -14.17
CA ILE A 24 0.75 3.87 -14.96
C ILE A 24 0.58 3.48 -16.44
N ILE A 25 0.21 2.24 -16.74
CA ILE A 25 -0.03 1.79 -18.12
C ILE A 25 -1.15 2.61 -18.76
N ALA A 26 -2.24 2.87 -18.03
CA ALA A 26 -3.37 3.64 -18.52
C ALA A 26 -3.09 5.14 -18.66
N GLU A 27 -2.30 5.73 -17.74
CA GLU A 27 -2.04 7.17 -17.69
C GLU A 27 -0.91 7.60 -18.64
N GLU A 28 0.13 6.78 -18.79
CA GLU A 28 1.32 7.10 -19.60
C GLU A 28 1.21 6.63 -21.06
N ASP A 29 0.05 6.06 -21.45
CA ASP A 29 -0.21 5.57 -22.82
C ASP A 29 0.94 4.68 -23.35
N LEU A 30 1.32 3.69 -22.55
CA LEU A 30 2.46 2.82 -22.85
C LEU A 30 2.07 1.81 -23.93
N ASP A 31 2.79 1.84 -25.06
CA ASP A 31 2.59 0.91 -26.16
C ASP A 31 3.26 -0.45 -25.84
N TYR A 32 2.46 -1.43 -25.50
CA TYR A 32 2.83 -2.81 -25.19
C TYR A 32 4.03 -2.91 -24.21
N PRO A 33 3.87 -2.48 -22.95
CA PRO A 33 4.96 -2.53 -21.95
C PRO A 33 5.29 -3.97 -21.56
N GLU A 34 6.55 -4.22 -21.24
CA GLU A 34 7.02 -5.45 -20.62
C GLU A 34 7.07 -5.28 -19.11
N ILE A 35 6.31 -6.11 -18.39
CA ILE A 35 6.30 -6.14 -16.93
C ILE A 35 7.10 -7.34 -16.45
N ILE A 36 8.20 -7.12 -15.75
CA ILE A 36 8.99 -8.18 -15.13
C ILE A 36 8.76 -8.14 -13.63
N VAL A 37 7.94 -9.04 -13.13
CA VAL A 37 7.62 -9.16 -11.70
C VAL A 37 8.74 -9.93 -11.01
N PRO A 38 9.42 -9.34 -9.99
CA PRO A 38 10.42 -10.07 -9.23
C PRO A 38 9.79 -11.23 -8.45
N GLU A 39 10.40 -12.41 -8.46
CA GLU A 39 9.98 -13.54 -7.61
C GLU A 39 9.99 -13.18 -6.12
N ALA A 40 10.82 -12.22 -5.73
CA ALA A 40 10.85 -11.67 -4.38
C ALA A 40 9.53 -10.99 -3.99
N VAL A 41 8.92 -10.24 -4.93
CA VAL A 41 7.61 -9.59 -4.74
C VAL A 41 6.52 -10.64 -4.56
N VAL A 42 6.48 -11.65 -5.44
CA VAL A 42 5.47 -12.74 -5.34
C VAL A 42 5.56 -13.42 -3.97
N CYS A 43 6.78 -13.75 -3.55
CA CYS A 43 7.02 -14.42 -2.27
C CYS A 43 6.58 -13.58 -1.07
N GLU A 44 6.80 -12.27 -1.11
CA GLU A 44 6.36 -11.35 -0.06
C GLU A 44 4.83 -11.22 -0.02
N LEU A 45 4.18 -11.11 -1.20
CA LEU A 45 2.71 -11.09 -1.29
C LEU A 45 2.09 -12.39 -0.75
N GLU A 46 2.65 -13.55 -1.09
CA GLU A 46 2.23 -14.85 -0.54
C GLU A 46 2.37 -14.88 0.99
N HIS A 47 3.49 -14.40 1.51
CA HIS A 47 3.73 -14.34 2.96
C HIS A 47 2.72 -13.45 3.67
N GLN A 48 2.44 -12.26 3.11
CA GLN A 48 1.44 -11.35 3.65
C GLN A 48 0.03 -11.93 3.59
N ALA A 49 -0.35 -12.59 2.48
CA ALA A 49 -1.65 -13.24 2.32
C ALA A 49 -1.84 -14.38 3.32
N ASN A 50 -0.81 -15.22 3.52
CA ASN A 50 -0.83 -16.31 4.51
C ASN A 50 -0.89 -15.79 5.96
N ALA A 51 -0.40 -14.57 6.21
CA ALA A 51 -0.55 -13.88 7.49
C ALA A 51 -1.92 -13.16 7.64
N ASN A 52 -2.89 -13.46 6.77
CA ASN A 52 -4.22 -12.84 6.71
C ASN A 52 -4.17 -11.30 6.56
N ARG A 53 -3.17 -10.78 5.86
CA ARG A 53 -3.10 -9.36 5.50
C ARG A 53 -3.77 -9.13 4.16
N ASN A 54 -4.70 -8.19 4.12
CA ASN A 54 -5.42 -7.85 2.89
C ASN A 54 -4.50 -7.32 1.79
N GLU A 55 -3.40 -6.68 2.16
CA GLU A 55 -2.40 -6.15 1.26
C GLU A 55 -1.83 -7.26 0.35
N GLY A 56 -1.49 -8.42 0.91
CA GLY A 56 -1.03 -9.56 0.12
C GLY A 56 -2.06 -10.06 -0.89
N ILE A 57 -3.33 -10.18 -0.45
CA ILE A 57 -4.43 -10.58 -1.35
C ILE A 57 -4.65 -9.54 -2.45
N ASN A 58 -4.59 -8.24 -2.13
CA ASN A 58 -4.76 -7.17 -3.11
C ASN A 58 -3.64 -7.19 -4.15
N GLY A 59 -2.40 -7.40 -3.73
CA GLY A 59 -1.27 -7.53 -4.65
C GLY A 59 -1.41 -8.75 -5.57
N LEU A 60 -1.82 -9.91 -5.05
CA LEU A 60 -2.08 -11.10 -5.88
C LEU A 60 -3.20 -10.88 -6.90
N LYS A 61 -4.26 -10.14 -6.54
CA LYS A 61 -5.32 -9.75 -7.47
C LYS A 61 -4.82 -8.80 -8.55
N GLU A 62 -3.91 -7.89 -8.22
CA GLU A 62 -3.31 -7.01 -9.23
C GLU A 62 -2.49 -7.82 -10.24
N LEU A 63 -1.70 -8.79 -9.78
CA LEU A 63 -0.97 -9.69 -10.68
C LEU A 63 -1.92 -10.49 -11.60
N GLN A 64 -3.09 -10.92 -11.09
CA GLN A 64 -4.11 -11.58 -11.91
C GLN A 64 -4.64 -10.66 -13.01
N LYS A 65 -4.93 -9.39 -12.70
CA LYS A 65 -5.36 -8.40 -13.72
C LYS A 65 -4.30 -8.17 -14.79
N LEU A 66 -3.02 -8.08 -14.39
CA LEU A 66 -1.92 -7.94 -15.35
C LEU A 66 -1.79 -9.17 -16.23
N GLN A 67 -2.07 -10.37 -15.71
CA GLN A 67 -2.10 -11.59 -16.49
C GLN A 67 -3.28 -11.60 -17.49
N GLU A 68 -4.46 -11.15 -17.08
CA GLU A 68 -5.62 -10.98 -17.96
C GLU A 68 -5.33 -9.96 -19.08
N ALA A 69 -4.63 -8.87 -18.77
CA ALA A 69 -4.21 -7.89 -19.78
C ALA A 69 -3.19 -8.47 -20.78
N GLN A 70 -2.28 -9.36 -20.34
CA GLN A 70 -1.43 -10.12 -21.25
C GLN A 70 -2.24 -11.03 -22.19
N ASP A 71 -3.22 -11.75 -21.65
CA ASP A 71 -4.07 -12.64 -22.45
C ASP A 71 -4.88 -11.85 -23.49
N ASN A 72 -5.20 -10.60 -23.21
CA ASN A 72 -5.82 -9.65 -24.15
C ASN A 72 -4.82 -9.04 -25.16
N GLY A 73 -3.54 -9.28 -25.02
CA GLY A 73 -2.50 -8.73 -25.89
C GLY A 73 -2.15 -7.27 -25.63
N GLU A 74 -2.42 -6.75 -24.42
CA GLU A 74 -2.19 -5.35 -24.04
C GLU A 74 -0.76 -5.11 -23.52
N LEU A 75 -0.14 -6.14 -22.94
CA LEU A 75 1.21 -6.10 -22.35
C LEU A 75 1.88 -7.47 -22.36
N ALA A 76 3.15 -7.52 -22.00
CA ALA A 76 3.84 -8.77 -21.65
C ALA A 76 4.14 -8.79 -20.15
N ILE A 77 3.83 -9.90 -19.46
CA ILE A 77 4.22 -10.11 -18.05
C ILE A 77 5.06 -11.37 -17.94
N THR A 78 6.16 -11.27 -17.18
CA THR A 78 7.05 -12.38 -16.87
C THR A 78 7.47 -12.32 -15.41
N PHE A 79 7.82 -13.49 -14.84
CA PHE A 79 8.30 -13.59 -13.47
C PHE A 79 9.76 -13.99 -13.50
N LYS A 80 10.63 -13.20 -12.88
CA LYS A 80 12.09 -13.41 -12.93
C LYS A 80 12.77 -13.09 -11.59
N GLY A 81 14.01 -13.46 -11.51
CA GLY A 81 14.89 -13.18 -10.40
C GLY A 81 14.92 -14.29 -9.35
N LYS A 82 15.67 -14.04 -8.29
CA LYS A 82 15.86 -15.00 -7.21
C LYS A 82 14.63 -15.03 -6.30
N ARG A 83 14.08 -16.22 -6.05
CA ARG A 83 13.07 -16.42 -5.04
C ARG A 83 13.72 -16.37 -3.65
N PRO A 84 13.26 -15.52 -2.72
CA PRO A 84 13.81 -15.46 -1.37
C PRO A 84 13.64 -16.80 -0.64
N THR A 85 14.58 -17.12 0.23
CA THR A 85 14.45 -18.23 1.16
C THR A 85 13.57 -17.84 2.35
N ASN A 86 13.09 -18.82 3.12
CA ASN A 86 12.37 -18.55 4.37
C ASN A 86 13.18 -17.71 5.36
N TYR A 87 14.52 -17.79 5.28
CA TYR A 87 15.43 -16.96 6.06
C TYR A 87 15.37 -15.50 5.60
N ASP A 88 15.48 -15.26 4.30
CA ASP A 88 15.41 -13.91 3.71
C ASP A 88 14.09 -13.21 4.08
N ILE A 89 12.97 -13.93 4.03
CA ILE A 89 11.65 -13.40 4.39
C ILE A 89 11.58 -13.05 5.89
N LYS A 90 12.11 -13.93 6.75
CA LYS A 90 12.09 -13.72 8.20
C LYS A 90 12.88 -12.48 8.62
N TYR A 91 13.92 -12.14 7.87
CA TYR A 91 14.80 -11.00 8.11
C TYR A 91 14.57 -9.85 7.11
N ALA A 92 13.46 -9.85 6.37
CA ALA A 92 13.09 -8.83 5.37
C ALA A 92 13.16 -7.37 5.88
N LYS A 93 13.10 -7.14 7.19
CA LYS A 93 13.33 -5.82 7.81
C LYS A 93 14.72 -5.23 7.53
N SER A 94 15.64 -6.01 7.03
CA SER A 94 17.02 -5.59 6.69
C SER A 94 17.18 -5.07 5.26
N GLY A 95 16.11 -4.96 4.45
CA GLY A 95 16.18 -4.49 3.07
C GLY A 95 16.71 -5.53 2.07
N GLU A 96 16.79 -6.80 2.44
CA GLU A 96 17.26 -7.87 1.55
C GLU A 96 16.32 -8.08 0.36
N ILE A 97 15.02 -8.03 0.59
CA ILE A 97 14.01 -8.12 -0.50
C ILE A 97 14.18 -6.96 -1.48
N ASP A 98 14.32 -5.75 -0.98
CA ASP A 98 14.56 -4.54 -1.80
C ASP A 98 15.83 -4.67 -2.63
N SER A 99 16.87 -5.29 -2.08
CA SER A 99 18.12 -5.56 -2.79
C SER A 99 17.90 -6.51 -3.98
N LEU A 100 17.16 -7.60 -3.78
CA LEU A 100 16.82 -8.54 -4.85
C LEU A 100 16.04 -7.88 -5.98
N ILE A 101 15.09 -7.01 -5.63
CA ILE A 101 14.29 -6.24 -6.61
C ILE A 101 15.19 -5.28 -7.39
N ARG A 102 16.07 -4.52 -6.72
CA ARG A 102 17.02 -3.61 -7.38
C ARG A 102 18.02 -4.35 -8.27
N ASP A 103 18.51 -5.51 -7.84
CA ASP A 103 19.44 -6.31 -8.63
C ASP A 103 18.79 -6.81 -9.93
N LEU A 104 17.50 -7.21 -9.85
CA LEU A 104 16.74 -7.57 -11.04
C LEU A 104 16.53 -6.34 -11.96
N ALA A 105 16.12 -5.20 -11.40
CA ALA A 105 15.92 -3.97 -12.19
C ALA A 105 17.21 -3.55 -12.93
N ARG A 106 18.37 -3.73 -12.28
CA ARG A 106 19.69 -3.48 -12.91
C ARG A 106 19.99 -4.48 -14.01
N SER A 107 19.80 -5.78 -13.78
CA SER A 107 20.15 -6.83 -14.74
C SER A 107 19.28 -6.81 -15.99
N GLU A 108 18.01 -6.44 -15.85
CA GLU A 108 17.03 -6.35 -16.95
C GLU A 108 17.01 -4.95 -17.61
N PHE A 109 17.83 -4.00 -17.14
CA PHE A 109 17.81 -2.59 -17.59
C PHE A 109 16.41 -1.98 -17.51
N GLY A 110 15.60 -2.42 -16.54
CA GLY A 110 14.23 -1.99 -16.34
C GLY A 110 14.11 -0.75 -15.45
N THR A 111 12.92 -0.14 -15.49
CA THR A 111 12.55 0.96 -14.60
C THR A 111 11.90 0.39 -13.36
N LEU A 112 12.54 0.60 -12.20
CA LEU A 112 11.97 0.26 -10.90
C LEU A 112 10.79 1.18 -10.60
N VAL A 113 9.62 0.60 -10.30
CA VAL A 113 8.42 1.35 -9.88
C VAL A 113 8.19 1.12 -8.40
N THR A 114 8.24 2.19 -7.60
CA THR A 114 8.15 2.12 -6.14
C THR A 114 7.53 3.38 -5.52
N ASN A 115 6.87 3.25 -4.37
CA ASN A 115 6.49 4.36 -3.50
C ASN A 115 7.41 4.48 -2.26
N ASP A 116 8.36 3.56 -2.09
CA ASP A 116 9.36 3.66 -1.03
C ASP A 116 10.47 4.64 -1.43
N LYS A 117 10.56 5.75 -0.67
CA LYS A 117 11.55 6.80 -0.92
C LYS A 117 12.98 6.30 -0.73
N VAL A 118 13.23 5.44 0.26
CA VAL A 118 14.57 4.92 0.53
C VAL A 118 15.01 4.00 -0.59
N GLN A 119 14.12 3.11 -1.03
CA GLN A 119 14.39 2.23 -2.17
C GLN A 119 14.61 3.03 -3.46
N ALA A 120 13.80 4.06 -3.72
CA ALA A 120 13.94 4.92 -4.89
C ALA A 120 15.30 5.65 -4.90
N GLU A 121 15.70 6.29 -3.80
CA GLU A 121 16.97 7.01 -3.73
C GLU A 121 18.17 6.06 -3.79
N THR A 122 18.09 4.88 -3.17
CA THR A 122 19.13 3.85 -3.26
C THR A 122 19.28 3.34 -4.69
N ALA A 123 18.18 3.08 -5.39
CA ALA A 123 18.22 2.63 -6.78
C ALA A 123 18.81 3.69 -7.71
N LYS A 124 18.43 4.97 -7.55
CA LYS A 124 19.02 6.10 -8.30
C LYS A 124 20.52 6.22 -8.04
N ALA A 125 20.97 6.11 -6.79
CA ALA A 125 22.39 6.14 -6.44
C ALA A 125 23.19 4.99 -7.08
N GLN A 126 22.51 3.90 -7.40
CA GLN A 126 23.08 2.74 -8.10
C GLN A 126 22.94 2.82 -9.64
N GLY A 127 22.42 3.94 -10.17
CA GLY A 127 22.26 4.14 -11.62
C GLY A 127 21.07 3.39 -12.23
N ILE A 128 20.12 2.92 -11.42
CA ILE A 128 18.91 2.26 -11.87
C ILE A 128 17.86 3.33 -12.23
N SER A 129 17.13 3.14 -13.34
CA SER A 129 16.00 3.99 -13.69
C SER A 129 14.87 3.78 -12.68
N VAL A 130 14.26 4.86 -12.18
CA VAL A 130 13.21 4.79 -11.15
C VAL A 130 12.03 5.65 -11.53
N TYR A 131 10.85 5.06 -11.46
CA TYR A 131 9.57 5.77 -11.43
C TYR A 131 9.07 5.77 -9.99
N TYR A 132 9.24 6.90 -9.31
CA TYR A 132 8.75 7.09 -7.95
C TYR A 132 7.35 7.70 -7.99
N PHE A 133 6.35 6.96 -7.52
CA PHE A 133 5.00 7.48 -7.39
C PHE A 133 4.70 7.79 -5.93
N LYS A 134 3.97 8.89 -5.73
CA LYS A 134 3.42 9.19 -4.41
C LYS A 134 2.07 8.51 -4.29
N GLN A 135 1.85 7.88 -3.14
CA GLN A 135 0.52 7.39 -2.81
C GLN A 135 -0.43 8.59 -2.74
N GLU A 136 -1.43 8.62 -3.61
CA GLU A 136 -2.51 9.59 -3.47
C GLU A 136 -3.44 9.11 -2.37
N TYR A 137 -3.29 9.69 -1.20
CA TYR A 137 -4.25 9.54 -0.12
C TYR A 137 -5.53 10.28 -0.55
N LYS A 138 -6.50 9.53 -1.07
CA LYS A 138 -7.83 10.11 -1.27
C LYS A 138 -8.38 10.42 0.12
N HIS A 139 -8.54 11.69 0.42
CA HIS A 139 -9.26 12.17 1.59
C HIS A 139 -10.67 11.57 1.56
N LYS A 140 -10.84 10.40 2.15
CA LYS A 140 -12.14 9.91 2.52
C LYS A 140 -12.35 10.40 3.95
N GLU A 141 -13.33 11.28 4.12
CA GLU A 141 -13.78 11.66 5.46
C GLU A 141 -13.99 10.39 6.28
N LEU A 142 -13.25 10.28 7.37
CA LEU A 142 -13.46 9.20 8.33
C LEU A 142 -14.82 9.43 8.98
N SER A 143 -15.69 8.42 8.95
CA SER A 143 -17.01 8.57 9.59
C SER A 143 -16.87 8.77 11.09
N ILE A 144 -15.78 8.27 11.68
CA ILE A 144 -15.43 8.46 13.08
C ILE A 144 -15.18 9.92 13.45
N GLU A 145 -14.72 10.78 12.52
CA GLU A 145 -14.49 12.20 12.80
C GLU A 145 -15.78 12.92 13.23
N LYS A 146 -16.91 12.50 12.69
CA LYS A 146 -18.23 13.03 13.05
C LYS A 146 -18.65 12.70 14.48
N LEU A 147 -17.94 11.79 15.14
CA LEU A 147 -18.17 11.39 16.52
C LEU A 147 -17.36 12.23 17.52
N PHE A 148 -16.48 13.11 17.03
CA PHE A 148 -15.69 14.03 17.86
C PHE A 148 -16.33 15.42 17.86
N ASP A 149 -16.41 16.02 19.05
CA ASP A 149 -16.67 17.42 19.29
C ASP A 149 -15.64 18.00 20.27
N ASP A 150 -15.75 19.29 20.57
CA ASP A 150 -14.75 20.01 21.38
C ASP A 150 -14.53 19.43 22.78
N ASP A 151 -15.49 18.67 23.31
CA ASP A 151 -15.40 18.05 24.64
C ASP A 151 -15.05 16.55 24.57
N THR A 152 -14.85 15.99 23.37
CA THR A 152 -14.56 14.56 23.18
C THR A 152 -13.08 14.28 23.36
N MET A 153 -12.75 13.52 24.41
CA MET A 153 -11.37 13.09 24.71
C MET A 153 -10.98 11.80 23.99
N SER A 154 -11.94 10.86 23.82
CA SER A 154 -11.74 9.61 23.09
C SER A 154 -13.07 9.00 22.66
N VAL A 155 -13.05 8.29 21.54
CA VAL A 155 -14.16 7.51 21.02
C VAL A 155 -13.84 6.02 21.13
N HIS A 156 -14.82 5.25 21.62
CA HIS A 156 -14.70 3.82 21.82
C HIS A 156 -15.68 3.08 20.90
N LEU A 157 -15.15 2.36 19.92
CA LEU A 157 -15.90 1.52 19.01
C LEU A 157 -15.79 0.06 19.43
N LYS A 158 -16.92 -0.62 19.48
CA LYS A 158 -16.99 -2.07 19.71
C LYS A 158 -18.04 -2.66 18.77
N GLU A 159 -17.74 -3.83 18.25
CA GLU A 159 -18.65 -4.55 17.36
C GLU A 159 -20.01 -4.77 18.02
N ASN A 160 -21.07 -4.50 17.26
CA ASN A 160 -22.49 -4.60 17.67
C ASN A 160 -22.86 -3.74 18.89
N VAL A 161 -22.10 -2.70 19.16
CA VAL A 161 -22.35 -1.74 20.25
C VAL A 161 -22.41 -0.33 19.67
N VAL A 162 -23.33 0.49 20.17
CA VAL A 162 -23.39 1.92 19.84
C VAL A 162 -22.10 2.58 20.35
N PRO A 163 -21.44 3.43 19.54
CA PRO A 163 -20.23 4.13 19.94
C PRO A 163 -20.40 4.87 21.28
N MET A 164 -19.33 4.84 22.06
CA MET A 164 -19.23 5.54 23.33
C MET A 164 -18.11 6.57 23.25
N ALA A 165 -18.31 7.74 23.82
CA ALA A 165 -17.26 8.73 23.98
C ALA A 165 -16.93 8.97 25.44
N LYS A 166 -15.68 9.20 25.71
CA LYS A 166 -15.22 9.81 26.94
C LYS A 166 -15.21 11.31 26.72
N LYS A 167 -16.07 12.04 27.41
CA LYS A 167 -16.21 13.49 27.28
C LYS A 167 -15.90 14.20 28.58
N GLY A 168 -15.45 15.45 28.48
CA GLY A 168 -15.27 16.34 29.60
C GLY A 168 -13.86 16.96 29.68
N LYS A 169 -13.52 17.44 30.89
CA LYS A 169 -12.25 18.11 31.21
C LYS A 169 -11.50 17.32 32.29
N PRO A 170 -10.20 17.54 32.47
CA PRO A 170 -9.45 16.90 33.53
C PRO A 170 -10.14 17.08 34.91
N GLY A 171 -10.47 15.96 35.58
CA GLY A 171 -11.20 15.91 36.84
C GLY A 171 -12.73 15.74 36.72
N HIS A 172 -13.33 15.95 35.56
CA HIS A 172 -14.73 15.69 35.28
C HIS A 172 -14.90 14.97 33.94
N VAL A 173 -15.01 13.68 34.01
CA VAL A 173 -15.08 12.81 32.81
C VAL A 173 -16.31 11.95 32.89
N GLU A 174 -17.09 11.94 31.81
CA GLU A 174 -18.27 11.11 31.65
C GLU A 174 -18.15 10.20 30.44
N PHE A 175 -18.71 8.97 30.52
CA PHE A 175 -18.87 8.09 29.38
C PHE A 175 -20.30 8.23 28.86
N VAL A 176 -20.42 8.73 27.63
CA VAL A 176 -21.71 8.96 26.98
C VAL A 176 -21.84 8.14 25.69
N LYS A 177 -23.05 7.72 25.37
CA LYS A 177 -23.35 7.13 24.06
C LYS A 177 -23.35 8.23 23.02
N ILE A 178 -22.68 7.98 21.89
CA ILE A 178 -22.63 8.89 20.75
C ILE A 178 -23.05 8.12 19.49
N GLY A 179 -23.91 8.75 18.68
CA GLY A 179 -24.49 8.07 17.52
C GLY A 179 -25.69 7.19 17.85
N ASP A 180 -26.38 6.77 16.81
CA ASP A 180 -27.69 6.10 16.92
C ASP A 180 -27.66 4.61 16.57
N LYS A 181 -26.57 4.13 15.98
CA LYS A 181 -26.47 2.76 15.47
C LYS A 181 -25.21 2.06 15.98
N PRO A 182 -25.29 0.74 16.27
CA PRO A 182 -24.12 -0.07 16.53
C PRO A 182 -23.19 -0.12 15.31
N TYR A 183 -21.89 -0.10 15.55
CA TYR A 183 -20.89 -0.36 14.51
C TYR A 183 -20.76 -1.87 14.28
N THR A 184 -20.72 -2.27 13.01
CA THR A 184 -20.40 -3.64 12.63
C THR A 184 -18.88 -3.82 12.58
N TYR A 185 -18.42 -5.09 12.56
CA TYR A 185 -17.01 -5.39 12.35
C TYR A 185 -16.49 -4.77 11.04
N SER A 186 -17.31 -4.80 9.98
CA SER A 186 -16.96 -4.21 8.69
C SER A 186 -16.75 -2.70 8.77
N ASP A 187 -17.60 -1.99 9.51
CA ASP A 187 -17.45 -0.54 9.70
C ASP A 187 -16.15 -0.21 10.44
N ILE A 188 -15.86 -0.92 11.54
CA ILE A 188 -14.62 -0.74 12.31
C ILE A 188 -13.38 -1.03 11.46
N LEU A 189 -13.43 -2.11 10.65
CA LEU A 189 -12.33 -2.48 9.78
C LEU A 189 -12.12 -1.43 8.68
N THR A 190 -13.20 -0.86 8.15
CA THR A 190 -13.15 0.22 7.15
C THR A 190 -12.47 1.46 7.72
N GLU A 191 -12.88 1.93 8.89
CA GLU A 191 -12.26 3.07 9.57
C GLU A 191 -10.76 2.81 9.84
N LYS A 192 -10.42 1.64 10.38
CA LYS A 192 -9.02 1.24 10.62
C LYS A 192 -8.20 1.20 9.34
N THR A 193 -8.79 0.79 8.23
CA THR A 193 -8.12 0.74 6.94
C THR A 193 -7.91 2.17 6.40
N LEU A 194 -8.91 3.03 6.51
CA LEU A 194 -8.83 4.43 6.09
C LEU A 194 -7.76 5.20 6.86
N ILE A 195 -7.65 5.01 8.18
CA ILE A 195 -6.61 5.64 9.02
C ILE A 195 -5.20 5.27 8.53
N ARG A 196 -4.98 4.05 8.04
CA ARG A 196 -3.69 3.61 7.48
C ARG A 196 -3.30 4.33 6.19
N TYR A 197 -4.26 4.88 5.46
CA TYR A 197 -4.05 5.61 4.22
C TYR A 197 -3.90 7.13 4.42
N LEU A 198 -3.96 7.61 5.66
CA LEU A 198 -3.67 9.00 5.99
C LEU A 198 -2.16 9.26 5.92
N SER A 199 -1.80 10.48 5.56
CA SER A 199 -0.39 10.91 5.62
C SER A 199 0.13 10.84 7.06
N PRO A 200 1.45 10.75 7.27
CA PRO A 200 2.02 10.79 8.62
C PRO A 200 1.62 12.04 9.41
N GLU A 201 1.44 13.18 8.72
CA GLU A 201 1.00 14.43 9.33
C GLU A 201 -0.46 14.33 9.79
N GLU A 202 -1.35 13.79 8.95
CA GLU A 202 -2.76 13.57 9.29
C GLU A 202 -2.93 12.53 10.40
N GLN A 203 -2.12 11.46 10.40
CA GLN A 203 -2.11 10.47 11.49
C GLN A 203 -1.69 11.12 12.81
N ALA A 204 -0.67 11.98 12.79
CA ALA A 204 -0.21 12.71 13.97
C ALA A 204 -1.26 13.71 14.48
N GLU A 205 -2.06 14.32 13.63
CA GLU A 205 -3.18 15.18 14.06
C GLU A 205 -4.28 14.40 14.78
N ILE A 206 -4.56 13.16 14.35
CA ILE A 206 -5.54 12.28 15.00
C ILE A 206 -5.00 11.77 16.35
N GLU A 207 -3.72 11.41 16.43
CA GLU A 207 -3.09 10.94 17.66
C GLU A 207 -2.93 12.04 18.73
N ASN A 208 -2.92 13.31 18.32
CA ASN A 208 -2.79 14.46 19.21
C ASN A 208 -4.14 15.09 19.64
N LYS A 209 -5.28 14.57 19.13
CA LYS A 209 -6.64 14.91 19.57
C LYS A 209 -7.12 13.94 20.63
#